data_2844dab5711c86f0764cca0ab7e46cab
#
_entry.id   2844dab5711c86f0764cca0ab7e46cab
#
_cell.length_a   1.000
_cell.length_b   1.000
_cell.length_c   1.000
_cell.angle_alpha   90.00
_cell.angle_beta   90.00
_cell.angle_gamma   90.00
#
_symmetry.space_group_name_H-M   'P 1'
#
loop_
_entity.id
_entity.type
_entity.pdbx_description
1 polymer ?
#
loop_
_entity_poly.entity_id
_entity_poly.type
_entity_poly.pdbx_seq_one_letter_code
_entity_poly.pdbx_strand_id
1 'polypeptide(L)'
;MRILIAYASLSGNTRDLARAIRARCEAAGHVVTWVETDIQSLAGAAPDPRHDLYLLGAWTDNAGRTPPEMKRFIAELVEAVGKPERLAVFGTGETQWGEEYYCGALRRMATFFDSCYPRLEIEQMPHGERDAQRIIRWTDEVLAAAAGPRTDLDTNRTTPHADARRLIA
;
A
#
# COMPACT_ATOMS: atom_id res chain seq x y z
N MET A 1 -0.77 -1.79 17.15
CA MET A 1 -0.85 -2.72 16.01
C MET A 1 0.53 -2.92 15.42
N ARG A 2 0.76 -4.07 14.79
CA ARG A 2 1.92 -4.31 13.90
C ARG A 2 1.48 -3.91 12.48
N ILE A 3 2.19 -2.97 11.88
CA ILE A 3 1.86 -2.41 10.56
C ILE A 3 3.01 -2.72 9.60
N LEU A 4 2.69 -3.27 8.44
CA LEU A 4 3.65 -3.40 7.35
C LEU A 4 3.46 -2.24 6.39
N ILE A 5 4.52 -1.46 6.15
CA ILE A 5 4.58 -0.45 5.09
C ILE A 5 5.55 -0.95 4.02
N ALA A 6 5.02 -1.27 2.84
CA ALA A 6 5.82 -1.65 1.69
C ALA A 6 5.59 -0.66 0.55
N TYR A 7 6.66 -0.22 -0.11
CA TYR A 7 6.55 0.76 -1.18
C TYR A 7 7.56 0.54 -2.30
N ALA A 8 7.16 0.90 -3.51
CA ALA A 8 8.00 1.06 -4.69
C ALA A 8 8.19 2.54 -4.98
N SER A 9 9.43 2.99 -5.26
CA SER A 9 9.71 4.41 -5.48
C SER A 9 10.84 4.62 -6.49
N LEU A 10 10.52 5.12 -7.68
CA LEU A 10 11.50 5.37 -8.72
C LEU A 10 12.37 6.62 -8.45
N SER A 11 11.74 7.74 -8.10
CA SER A 11 12.39 9.05 -7.92
C SER A 11 12.56 9.46 -6.45
N GLY A 12 12.09 8.67 -5.50
CA GLY A 12 12.08 9.01 -4.07
C GLY A 12 10.77 9.61 -3.57
N ASN A 13 9.88 10.08 -4.44
CA ASN A 13 8.64 10.76 -4.05
C ASN A 13 7.72 9.87 -3.20
N THR A 14 7.49 8.62 -3.64
CA THR A 14 6.69 7.65 -2.87
C THR A 14 7.39 7.26 -1.56
N ARG A 15 8.74 7.22 -1.54
CA ARG A 15 9.53 6.98 -0.33
C ARG A 15 9.29 8.08 0.70
N ASP A 16 9.30 9.35 0.30
CA ASP A 16 9.08 10.47 1.21
C ASP A 16 7.65 10.48 1.76
N LEU A 17 6.66 10.14 0.92
CA LEU A 17 5.29 9.92 1.36
C LEU A 17 5.20 8.77 2.38
N ALA A 18 5.83 7.64 2.10
CA ALA A 18 5.87 6.49 3.01
C ALA A 18 6.55 6.84 4.35
N ARG A 19 7.61 7.64 4.35
CA ARG A 19 8.26 8.14 5.57
C ARG A 19 7.34 8.99 6.43
N ALA A 20 6.56 9.88 5.82
CA ALA A 20 5.60 10.70 6.54
C ALA A 20 4.48 9.85 7.18
N ILE A 21 3.97 8.86 6.45
CA ILE A 21 2.99 7.89 6.97
C ILE A 21 3.60 7.08 8.13
N ARG A 22 4.82 6.57 7.95
CA ARG A 22 5.54 5.82 9.00
C ARG A 22 5.67 6.64 10.27
N ALA A 23 6.16 7.87 10.16
CA ALA A 23 6.34 8.76 11.31
C ALA A 23 5.02 8.96 12.06
N ARG A 24 3.88 9.09 11.36
CA ARG A 24 2.56 9.21 11.99
C ARG A 24 2.13 7.92 12.69
N CYS A 25 2.36 6.75 12.07
CA CYS A 25 2.06 5.45 12.69
C CYS A 25 2.87 5.24 13.97
N GLU A 26 4.17 5.53 13.94
CA GLU A 26 5.06 5.41 15.09
C GLU A 26 4.69 6.40 16.20
N ALA A 27 4.35 7.65 15.87
CA ALA A 27 3.85 8.65 16.82
C ALA A 27 2.53 8.25 17.48
N ALA A 28 1.71 7.44 16.79
CA ALA A 28 0.48 6.84 17.35
C ALA A 28 0.74 5.55 18.16
N GLY A 29 2.01 5.19 18.41
CA GLY A 29 2.40 4.04 19.23
C GLY A 29 2.34 2.69 18.51
N HIS A 30 2.37 2.65 17.18
CA HIS A 30 2.36 1.42 16.41
C HIS A 30 3.78 0.97 16.05
N VAL A 31 3.96 -0.35 15.87
CA VAL A 31 5.22 -0.96 15.42
C VAL A 31 5.17 -1.12 13.91
N VAL A 32 6.15 -0.53 13.21
CA VAL A 32 6.19 -0.53 11.76
C VAL A 32 7.31 -1.44 11.24
N THR A 33 6.93 -2.39 10.37
CA THR A 33 7.85 -3.12 9.50
C THR A 33 7.96 -2.36 8.19
N TRP A 34 9.18 -2.02 7.78
CA TRP A 34 9.48 -1.17 6.63
C TRP A 34 10.10 -1.97 5.50
N VAL A 35 9.51 -1.89 4.30
CA VAL A 35 9.97 -2.63 3.13
C VAL A 35 10.04 -1.72 1.90
N GLU A 36 11.22 -1.59 1.33
CA GLU A 36 11.43 -0.99 0.02
C GLU A 36 11.48 -2.12 -1.02
N THR A 37 10.46 -2.24 -1.85
CA THR A 37 10.26 -3.42 -2.71
C THR A 37 11.24 -3.51 -3.87
N ASP A 38 11.98 -2.42 -4.16
CA ASP A 38 13.04 -2.38 -5.17
C ASP A 38 14.27 -3.17 -4.74
N ILE A 39 14.54 -3.22 -3.43
CA ILE A 39 15.77 -3.77 -2.86
C ILE A 39 15.53 -4.90 -1.84
N GLN A 40 14.29 -5.12 -1.41
CA GLN A 40 13.96 -6.12 -0.38
C GLN A 40 12.81 -7.02 -0.85
N SER A 41 12.91 -8.30 -0.52
CA SER A 41 11.79 -9.25 -0.58
C SER A 41 11.00 -9.22 0.73
N LEU A 42 9.76 -9.71 0.70
CA LEU A 42 8.95 -9.87 1.90
C LEU A 42 9.66 -10.75 2.94
N ALA A 43 10.17 -11.90 2.54
CA ALA A 43 10.83 -12.84 3.44
C ALA A 43 12.10 -12.27 4.11
N GLY A 44 12.86 -11.44 3.37
CA GLY A 44 14.05 -10.78 3.91
C GLY A 44 13.73 -9.65 4.89
N ALA A 45 12.65 -8.90 4.65
CA ALA A 45 12.29 -7.75 5.46
C ALA A 45 11.32 -8.09 6.60
N ALA A 46 10.48 -9.10 6.44
CA ALA A 46 9.46 -9.52 7.38
C ALA A 46 9.44 -11.05 7.54
N PRO A 47 10.33 -11.62 8.37
CA PRO A 47 10.36 -13.07 8.62
C PRO A 47 9.01 -13.61 9.14
N ASP A 48 8.27 -12.82 9.91
CA ASP A 48 6.85 -13.04 10.20
C ASP A 48 6.03 -12.09 9.34
N PRO A 49 5.43 -12.54 8.22
CA PRO A 49 4.71 -11.68 7.28
C PRO A 49 3.34 -11.24 7.78
N ARG A 50 2.83 -11.78 8.88
CA ARG A 50 1.50 -11.47 9.43
C ARG A 50 1.52 -10.15 10.19
N HIS A 51 0.70 -9.20 9.75
CA HIS A 51 0.54 -7.89 10.36
C HIS A 51 -0.95 -7.59 10.60
N ASP A 52 -1.24 -6.63 11.46
CA ASP A 52 -2.60 -6.18 11.73
C ASP A 52 -3.15 -5.28 10.62
N LEU A 53 -2.26 -4.56 9.95
CA LEU A 53 -2.56 -3.62 8.86
C LEU A 53 -1.42 -3.63 7.84
N TYR A 54 -1.77 -3.56 6.57
CA TYR A 54 -0.83 -3.46 5.46
C TYR A 54 -1.05 -2.14 4.72
N LEU A 55 0.00 -1.37 4.54
CA LEU A 55 0.01 -0.12 3.79
C LEU A 55 0.94 -0.30 2.59
N LEU A 56 0.37 -0.35 1.38
CA LEU A 56 1.14 -0.55 0.15
C LEU A 56 1.22 0.74 -0.65
N GLY A 57 2.43 1.17 -0.96
CA GLY A 57 2.72 2.39 -1.69
C GLY A 57 3.37 2.15 -3.05
N ALA A 58 2.93 2.89 -4.08
CA ALA A 58 3.54 2.79 -5.39
C ALA A 58 3.57 4.12 -6.13
N TRP A 59 4.62 4.32 -6.92
CA TRP A 59 4.58 5.26 -8.04
C TRP A 59 3.72 4.66 -9.17
N THR A 60 3.32 5.47 -10.11
CA THR A 60 2.50 5.01 -11.25
C THR A 60 3.31 5.16 -12.53
N ASP A 61 3.47 4.09 -13.29
CA ASP A 61 4.15 4.17 -14.57
C ASP A 61 3.28 4.88 -15.64
N ASN A 62 3.91 5.23 -16.77
CA ASN A 62 3.32 6.05 -17.83
C ASN A 62 2.00 5.55 -18.43
N ALA A 63 1.62 4.31 -18.19
CA ALA A 63 0.35 3.73 -18.64
C ALA A 63 -0.60 3.44 -17.46
N GLY A 64 -0.42 4.08 -16.33
CA GLY A 64 -1.23 3.86 -15.14
C GLY A 64 -1.01 2.48 -14.50
N ARG A 65 0.11 1.81 -14.78
CA ARG A 65 0.36 0.44 -14.32
C ARG A 65 1.06 0.42 -12.97
N THR A 66 0.82 -0.67 -12.25
CA THR A 66 1.57 -0.99 -11.04
C THR A 66 3.02 -1.37 -11.41
N PRO A 67 4.04 -0.81 -10.73
CA PRO A 67 5.43 -1.12 -10.98
C PRO A 67 5.76 -2.60 -10.81
N PRO A 68 6.70 -3.17 -11.61
CA PRO A 68 7.05 -4.59 -11.56
C PRO A 68 7.51 -5.07 -10.16
N GLU A 69 8.30 -4.26 -9.47
CA GLU A 69 8.79 -4.54 -8.12
C GLU A 69 7.65 -4.65 -7.11
N MET A 70 6.63 -3.79 -7.21
CA MET A 70 5.45 -3.88 -6.37
C MET A 70 4.59 -5.10 -6.73
N LYS A 71 4.45 -5.43 -8.02
CA LYS A 71 3.75 -6.65 -8.45
C LYS A 71 4.40 -7.90 -7.87
N ARG A 72 5.73 -7.98 -7.91
CA ARG A 72 6.48 -9.09 -7.30
C ARG A 72 6.22 -9.19 -5.82
N PHE A 73 6.31 -8.05 -5.09
CA PHE A 73 6.04 -8.00 -3.67
C PHE A 73 4.60 -8.44 -3.32
N ILE A 74 3.61 -8.00 -4.10
CA ILE A 74 2.21 -8.43 -3.93
C ILE A 74 2.07 -9.94 -4.11
N ALA A 75 2.75 -10.54 -5.08
CA ALA A 75 2.73 -11.98 -5.27
C ALA A 75 3.30 -12.72 -4.05
N GLU A 76 4.46 -12.29 -3.54
CA GLU A 76 5.06 -12.83 -2.31
C GLU A 76 4.13 -12.68 -1.09
N LEU A 77 3.47 -11.52 -0.95
CA LEU A 77 2.53 -11.27 0.14
C LEU A 77 1.32 -12.21 0.09
N VAL A 78 0.71 -12.34 -1.09
CA VAL A 78 -0.47 -13.20 -1.27
C VAL A 78 -0.11 -14.68 -1.07
N GLU A 79 1.08 -15.11 -1.49
CA GLU A 79 1.57 -16.47 -1.23
C GLU A 79 1.77 -16.72 0.27
N ALA A 80 2.30 -15.74 1.00
CA ALA A 80 2.62 -15.90 2.41
C ALA A 80 1.41 -15.81 3.34
N VAL A 81 0.45 -14.92 3.08
CA VAL A 81 -0.65 -14.62 4.03
C VAL A 81 -2.04 -14.58 3.39
N GLY A 82 -2.15 -14.78 2.09
CA GLY A 82 -3.40 -14.55 1.34
C GLY A 82 -3.62 -13.07 1.04
N LYS A 83 -4.83 -12.70 0.63
CA LYS A 83 -5.23 -11.28 0.48
C LYS A 83 -5.58 -10.72 1.85
N PRO A 84 -4.80 -9.78 2.41
CA PRO A 84 -5.13 -9.18 3.69
C PRO A 84 -6.44 -8.37 3.62
N GLU A 85 -7.33 -8.54 4.58
CA GLU A 85 -8.57 -7.75 4.70
C GLU A 85 -8.29 -6.29 5.05
N ARG A 86 -7.28 -6.06 5.89
CA ARG A 86 -6.88 -4.73 6.34
C ARG A 86 -5.68 -4.25 5.54
N LEU A 87 -5.98 -3.72 4.36
CA LEU A 87 -4.96 -3.20 3.45
C LEU A 87 -5.43 -1.87 2.86
N ALA A 88 -4.62 -0.83 3.02
CA ALA A 88 -4.81 0.46 2.39
C ALA A 88 -3.67 0.76 1.42
N VAL A 89 -3.93 1.61 0.44
CA VAL A 89 -2.96 1.98 -0.59
C VAL A 89 -2.70 3.48 -0.62
N PHE A 90 -1.44 3.84 -0.89
CA PHE A 90 -1.00 5.22 -1.03
C PHE A 90 -0.01 5.35 -2.18
N GLY A 91 0.20 6.55 -2.70
CA GLY A 91 1.23 6.73 -3.71
C GLY A 91 1.22 8.09 -4.37
N THR A 92 2.12 8.21 -5.32
CA THR A 92 2.35 9.43 -6.07
C THR A 92 2.09 9.19 -7.55
N GLY A 93 1.63 10.24 -8.23
CA GLY A 93 1.40 10.25 -9.66
C GLY A 93 1.57 11.66 -10.20
N GLU A 94 1.48 11.80 -11.50
CA GLU A 94 1.59 13.08 -12.19
C GLU A 94 0.42 13.24 -13.17
N THR A 95 -0.39 14.26 -12.96
CA THR A 95 -1.54 14.56 -13.83
C THR A 95 -1.13 14.99 -15.24
N GLN A 96 0.10 15.47 -15.41
CA GLN A 96 0.64 15.86 -16.72
C GLN A 96 0.67 14.72 -17.76
N TRP A 97 0.64 13.47 -17.32
CA TRP A 97 0.62 12.28 -18.19
C TRP A 97 -0.78 11.82 -18.58
N GLY A 98 -1.82 12.50 -18.10
CA GLY A 98 -3.22 12.20 -18.31
C GLY A 98 -3.94 11.82 -17.02
N GLU A 99 -5.10 12.41 -16.80
CA GLU A 99 -5.91 12.16 -15.59
C GLU A 99 -6.30 10.69 -15.44
N GLU A 100 -6.50 10.00 -16.56
CA GLU A 100 -6.84 8.57 -16.60
C GLU A 100 -5.70 7.68 -16.05
N TYR A 101 -4.45 8.13 -16.14
CA TYR A 101 -3.27 7.41 -15.65
C TYR A 101 -2.86 7.84 -14.23
N TYR A 102 -3.31 9.03 -13.80
CA TYR A 102 -2.96 9.56 -12.49
C TYR A 102 -3.26 8.55 -11.38
N CYS A 103 -2.25 8.18 -10.59
CA CYS A 103 -2.34 7.18 -9.52
C CYS A 103 -3.03 5.87 -9.93
N GLY A 104 -2.94 5.47 -11.21
CA GLY A 104 -3.55 4.25 -11.74
C GLY A 104 -3.09 2.98 -11.03
N ALA A 105 -1.83 2.92 -10.59
CA ALA A 105 -1.30 1.83 -9.79
C ALA A 105 -2.12 1.58 -8.51
N LEU A 106 -2.51 2.66 -7.82
CA LEU A 106 -3.29 2.58 -6.58
C LEU A 106 -4.69 2.01 -6.83
N ARG A 107 -5.35 2.46 -7.91
CA ARG A 107 -6.67 1.92 -8.29
C ARG A 107 -6.61 0.42 -8.56
N ARG A 108 -5.57 -0.03 -9.28
CA ARG A 108 -5.36 -1.44 -9.58
C ARG A 108 -5.10 -2.27 -8.32
N MET A 109 -4.24 -1.77 -7.42
CA MET A 109 -3.95 -2.44 -6.15
C MET A 109 -5.19 -2.49 -5.25
N ALA A 110 -5.91 -1.39 -5.08
CA ALA A 110 -7.12 -1.35 -4.27
C ALA A 110 -8.19 -2.32 -4.80
N THR A 111 -8.40 -2.37 -6.11
CA THR A 111 -9.32 -3.32 -6.73
C THR A 111 -8.87 -4.77 -6.55
N PHE A 112 -7.58 -5.05 -6.71
CA PHE A 112 -7.05 -6.41 -6.55
C PHE A 112 -7.27 -6.96 -5.13
N PHE A 113 -7.10 -6.10 -4.12
CA PHE A 113 -7.27 -6.49 -2.70
C PHE A 113 -8.70 -6.30 -2.19
N ASP A 114 -9.63 -5.82 -2.99
CA ASP A 114 -10.97 -5.43 -2.55
C ASP A 114 -10.93 -4.46 -1.35
N SER A 115 -9.96 -3.52 -1.38
CA SER A 115 -9.72 -2.60 -0.27
C SER A 115 -10.89 -1.65 -0.07
N CYS A 116 -11.44 -1.63 1.14
CA CYS A 116 -12.49 -0.68 1.56
C CYS A 116 -11.93 0.64 2.12
N TYR A 117 -10.61 0.74 2.28
CA TYR A 117 -9.96 1.94 2.80
C TYR A 117 -9.84 3.04 1.74
N PRO A 118 -9.85 4.32 2.13
CA PRO A 118 -9.57 5.43 1.21
C PRO A 118 -8.15 5.31 0.66
N ARG A 119 -7.96 5.72 -0.60
CA ARG A 119 -6.63 5.83 -1.22
C ARG A 119 -6.02 7.20 -0.90
N LEU A 120 -4.72 7.24 -0.63
CA LEU A 120 -3.97 8.49 -0.54
C LEU A 120 -3.21 8.71 -1.86
N GLU A 121 -3.63 9.70 -2.60
CA GLU A 121 -3.07 10.09 -3.89
C GLU A 121 -2.41 11.47 -3.76
N ILE A 122 -1.09 11.56 -4.00
CA ILE A 122 -0.32 12.81 -3.92
C ILE A 122 0.25 13.14 -5.31
N GLU A 123 0.07 14.40 -5.72
CA GLU A 123 0.65 14.91 -6.95
C GLU A 123 2.16 15.07 -6.81
N GLN A 124 2.91 14.41 -7.70
CA GLN A 124 4.38 14.40 -7.74
C GLN A 124 5.00 13.97 -6.41
N MET A 125 5.28 14.89 -5.50
CA MET A 125 5.90 14.63 -4.21
C MET A 125 5.15 15.38 -3.10
N PRO A 126 5.12 14.83 -1.88
CA PRO A 126 4.52 15.54 -0.75
C PRO A 126 5.21 16.88 -0.51
N HIS A 127 4.47 17.97 -0.51
CA HIS A 127 5.01 19.28 -0.19
C HIS A 127 3.98 20.19 0.48
N GLY A 128 4.49 21.05 1.34
CA GLY A 128 3.67 22.07 2.02
C GLY A 128 2.70 21.51 3.05
N GLU A 129 2.05 22.43 3.73
CA GLU A 129 1.15 22.14 4.86
C GLU A 129 -0.09 21.33 4.42
N ARG A 130 -0.60 21.61 3.22
CA ARG A 130 -1.80 20.92 2.70
C ARG A 130 -1.59 19.41 2.58
N ASP A 131 -0.46 19.00 2.01
CA ASP A 131 -0.17 17.58 1.85
C ASP A 131 0.18 16.94 3.18
N ALA A 132 0.93 17.63 4.05
CA ALA A 132 1.21 17.17 5.40
C ALA A 132 -0.08 16.85 6.17
N GLN A 133 -1.08 17.73 6.13
CA GLN A 133 -2.38 17.50 6.76
C GLN A 133 -3.22 16.40 6.09
N ARG A 134 -3.12 16.24 4.76
CA ARG A 134 -3.78 15.14 4.06
C ARG A 134 -3.21 13.79 4.48
N ILE A 135 -1.89 13.70 4.61
CA ILE A 135 -1.19 12.49 5.04
C ILE A 135 -1.59 12.12 6.47
N ILE A 136 -1.58 13.10 7.38
CA ILE A 136 -1.97 12.88 8.77
C ILE A 136 -3.42 12.38 8.86
N ARG A 137 -4.37 13.09 8.24
CA ARG A 137 -5.79 12.72 8.26
C ARG A 137 -6.03 11.33 7.68
N TRP A 138 -5.45 11.04 6.51
CA TRP A 138 -5.58 9.73 5.90
C TRP A 138 -5.02 8.62 6.79
N THR A 139 -3.84 8.84 7.35
CA THR A 139 -3.21 7.84 8.24
C THR A 139 -4.09 7.59 9.46
N ASP A 140 -4.59 8.64 10.11
CA ASP A 140 -5.46 8.53 11.29
C ASP A 140 -6.78 7.82 10.97
N GLU A 141 -7.39 8.12 9.82
CA GLU A 141 -8.61 7.46 9.35
C GLU A 141 -8.39 5.96 9.12
N VAL A 142 -7.31 5.60 8.45
CA VAL A 142 -6.95 4.19 8.20
C VAL A 142 -6.65 3.46 9.51
N LEU A 143 -5.90 4.07 10.42
CA LEU A 143 -5.59 3.49 11.72
C LEU A 143 -6.85 3.27 12.57
N ALA A 144 -7.75 4.24 12.60
CA ALA A 144 -9.02 4.15 13.32
C ALA A 144 -9.91 3.04 12.76
N ALA A 145 -10.03 2.96 11.42
CA ALA A 145 -10.80 1.91 10.77
C ALA A 145 -10.20 0.51 11.01
N ALA A 146 -8.86 0.39 11.01
CA ALA A 146 -8.17 -0.87 11.28
C ALA A 146 -8.26 -1.31 12.74
N ALA A 147 -8.48 -0.41 13.69
CA ALA A 147 -8.67 -0.74 15.11
C ALA A 147 -10.05 -1.32 15.41
N GLY A 148 -11.03 -1.19 14.52
CA GLY A 148 -12.37 -1.74 14.66
C GLY A 148 -12.39 -3.28 14.69
N PRO A 149 -13.52 -3.92 15.08
CA PRO A 149 -13.65 -5.37 15.07
C PRO A 149 -13.43 -5.91 13.67
N ARG A 150 -12.78 -7.10 13.55
CA ARG A 150 -12.74 -7.82 12.28
C ARG A 150 -14.16 -8.17 11.90
N THR A 151 -14.59 -7.83 10.70
CA THR A 151 -15.82 -8.37 10.13
C THR A 151 -15.53 -9.83 9.77
N ASP A 152 -16.00 -10.77 10.60
CA ASP A 152 -15.91 -12.21 10.33
C ASP A 152 -16.83 -12.61 9.14
N LEU A 153 -16.60 -12.00 7.99
CA LEU A 153 -17.25 -12.37 6.75
C LEU A 153 -16.17 -13.00 5.83
N ASP A 154 -15.75 -14.19 6.16
CA ASP A 154 -15.39 -15.26 5.22
C ASP A 154 -14.44 -16.30 5.81
N THR A 155 -14.98 -17.26 6.53
CA THR A 155 -14.32 -18.56 6.72
C THR A 155 -14.36 -19.44 5.47
N ASN A 156 -14.74 -18.90 4.28
CA ASN A 156 -14.99 -19.70 3.09
C ASN A 156 -14.32 -19.18 1.79
N ARG A 157 -13.24 -18.38 1.87
CA ARG A 157 -12.45 -18.01 0.69
C ARG A 157 -11.11 -18.74 0.64
N THR A 158 -11.16 -20.07 0.50
CA THR A 158 -9.98 -20.87 0.23
C THR A 158 -9.92 -21.20 -1.27
N THR A 159 -9.32 -20.33 -2.08
CA THR A 159 -8.71 -20.74 -3.36
C THR A 159 -7.59 -19.77 -3.76
N PRO A 160 -6.31 -20.12 -3.52
CA PRO A 160 -5.18 -19.20 -3.67
C PRO A 160 -4.60 -19.05 -5.07
N HIS A 161 -4.98 -19.84 -6.08
CA HIS A 161 -4.08 -20.06 -7.25
C HIS A 161 -4.43 -19.38 -8.57
N ALA A 162 -5.63 -18.83 -8.77
CA ALA A 162 -6.03 -18.32 -10.10
C ALA A 162 -5.81 -16.81 -10.33
N ASP A 163 -5.74 -16.02 -9.28
CA ASP A 163 -5.84 -14.55 -9.37
C ASP A 163 -4.50 -13.79 -9.47
N ALA A 164 -3.40 -14.41 -9.02
CA ALA A 164 -2.07 -13.78 -9.12
C ALA A 164 -1.62 -13.53 -10.58
N ARG A 165 -2.14 -14.31 -11.51
CA ARG A 165 -1.82 -14.18 -12.95
C ARG A 165 -2.47 -12.97 -13.62
N ARG A 166 -3.54 -12.39 -13.06
CA ARG A 166 -4.22 -11.22 -13.64
C ARG A 166 -3.49 -9.89 -13.39
N LEU A 167 -2.58 -9.84 -12.42
CA LEU A 167 -1.77 -8.66 -12.17
C LEU A 167 -0.56 -8.55 -13.12
N ILE A 168 -0.19 -9.64 -13.77
CA ILE A 168 1.02 -9.76 -14.60
C ILE A 168 0.73 -9.43 -16.09
N ALA A 169 -0.51 -9.36 -16.49
CA ALA A 169 -0.94 -8.90 -17.83
C ALA A 169 -1.22 -7.35 -17.78
#